data_c4ebd10dd19fa10659ac040e4f37e989
#
_entry.id   c4ebd10dd19fa10659ac040e4f37e989
#
_cell.length_a   1.000
_cell.length_b   1.000
_cell.length_c   1.000
_cell.angle_alpha   90.00
_cell.angle_beta   90.00
_cell.angle_gamma   90.00
#
_symmetry.space_group_name_H-M   'P 1'
#
loop_
_entity.id
_entity.type
_entity.pdbx_description
1 polymer ?
#
loop_
_entity_poly.entity_id
_entity_poly.type
_entity_poly.pdbx_seq_one_letter_code
_entity_poly.pdbx_strand_id
1 'polypeptide(L)'
;MPTDAQLSLKTRKILFASLLALICIVLVYAAFQRDRPWVVPEEVKKLKNPVVPTESTLKAASGIYMDECAQCHGERGKGDGPKARLHFPAPADLTDAHRMNLVTDGEIFYQISEGRKPMPSFKKRLTEDQRWGLVLLVRSFSTPLETPTLRKAVAVGKAQGPGTNP
;
A
#
# COMPACT_ATOMS: atom_id res chain seq x y z
N MET A 1 39.34 -22.82 40.38
CA MET A 1 38.67 -22.39 39.13
C MET A 1 37.83 -23.58 38.65
N PRO A 2 36.52 -23.54 38.67
CA PRO A 2 35.73 -24.64 38.14
C PRO A 2 35.88 -24.63 36.63
N THR A 3 36.49 -25.65 36.11
CA THR A 3 36.56 -26.03 34.70
C THR A 3 35.14 -26.18 34.16
N ASP A 4 34.91 -25.69 32.93
CA ASP A 4 33.68 -25.72 32.16
C ASP A 4 32.88 -27.01 32.37
N ALA A 5 31.91 -26.96 33.25
CA ALA A 5 31.04 -28.06 33.54
C ALA A 5 30.33 -28.45 32.24
N GLN A 6 30.66 -29.65 31.72
CA GLN A 6 29.95 -30.21 30.58
C GLN A 6 28.48 -30.24 30.91
N LEU A 7 27.76 -29.33 30.27
CA LEU A 7 26.31 -29.24 30.42
C LEU A 7 25.72 -30.63 30.13
N SER A 8 25.02 -31.21 31.11
CA SER A 8 24.41 -32.54 30.94
C SER A 8 23.64 -32.61 29.62
N LEU A 9 23.69 -33.72 28.92
CA LEU A 9 22.98 -33.93 27.65
C LEU A 9 21.48 -33.56 27.77
N LYS A 10 20.89 -33.80 28.94
CA LYS A 10 19.49 -33.39 29.24
C LYS A 10 19.34 -31.88 29.25
N THR A 11 20.25 -31.14 29.89
CA THR A 11 20.23 -29.68 29.95
C THR A 11 20.41 -29.07 28.56
N ARG A 12 21.31 -29.62 27.73
CA ARG A 12 21.49 -29.18 26.33
C ARG A 12 20.21 -29.37 25.49
N LYS A 13 19.54 -30.52 25.64
CA LYS A 13 18.26 -30.79 24.96
C LYS A 13 17.16 -29.82 25.41
N ILE A 14 17.07 -29.50 26.70
CA ILE A 14 16.10 -28.56 27.23
C ILE A 14 16.36 -27.14 26.68
N LEU A 15 17.61 -26.69 26.72
CA LEU A 15 17.98 -25.37 26.18
C LEU A 15 17.70 -25.27 24.68
N PHE A 16 17.99 -26.31 23.91
CA PHE A 16 17.70 -26.35 22.49
C PHE A 16 16.19 -26.31 22.21
N ALA A 17 15.41 -27.08 22.94
CA ALA A 17 13.97 -27.12 22.84
C ALA A 17 13.33 -25.74 23.21
N SER A 18 13.83 -25.11 24.29
CA SER A 18 13.34 -23.75 24.68
C SER A 18 13.70 -22.69 23.65
N LEU A 19 14.89 -22.73 23.06
CA LEU A 19 15.29 -21.82 22.02
C LEU A 19 14.41 -22.00 20.77
N LEU A 20 14.17 -23.25 20.37
CA LEU A 20 13.29 -23.55 19.24
C LEU A 20 11.85 -23.05 19.48
N ALA A 21 11.32 -23.29 20.68
CA ALA A 21 10.00 -22.79 21.08
C ALA A 21 9.93 -21.26 21.03
N LEU A 22 10.96 -20.57 21.53
CA LEU A 22 11.04 -19.11 21.46
C LEU A 22 11.07 -18.61 20.01
N ILE A 23 11.87 -19.25 19.14
CA ILE A 23 11.91 -18.90 17.71
C ILE A 23 10.52 -19.09 17.09
N CYS A 24 9.85 -20.21 17.34
CA CYS A 24 8.49 -20.45 16.84
C CYS A 24 7.52 -19.38 17.32
N ILE A 25 7.55 -19.02 18.60
CA ILE A 25 6.70 -17.95 19.15
C ILE A 25 6.96 -16.61 18.45
N VAL A 26 8.24 -16.25 18.26
CA VAL A 26 8.61 -15.01 17.57
C VAL A 26 8.15 -15.02 16.12
N LEU A 27 8.29 -16.15 15.41
CA LEU A 27 7.84 -16.28 14.01
C LEU A 27 6.31 -16.20 13.91
N VAL A 28 5.58 -16.87 14.80
CA VAL A 28 4.10 -16.77 14.86
C VAL A 28 3.67 -15.36 15.18
N TYR A 29 4.30 -14.71 16.15
CA TYR A 29 4.02 -13.30 16.48
C TYR A 29 4.31 -12.37 15.29
N ALA A 30 5.45 -12.55 14.62
CA ALA A 30 5.82 -11.78 13.44
C ALA A 30 4.83 -11.99 12.28
N ALA A 31 4.38 -13.23 12.05
CA ALA A 31 3.35 -13.56 11.07
C ALA A 31 2.02 -12.86 11.40
N PHE A 32 1.58 -12.91 12.66
CA PHE A 32 0.35 -12.25 13.12
C PHE A 32 0.41 -10.73 12.98
N GLN A 33 1.59 -10.10 13.11
CA GLN A 33 1.77 -8.65 12.94
C GLN A 33 1.70 -8.21 11.47
N ARG A 34 1.94 -9.14 10.53
CA ARG A 34 2.02 -8.83 9.09
C ARG A 34 0.67 -8.45 8.49
N ASP A 35 -0.39 -9.11 8.91
CA ASP A 35 -1.73 -8.99 8.29
C ASP A 35 -2.66 -8.08 9.09
N ARG A 36 -2.10 -7.23 9.97
CA ARG A 36 -2.94 -6.29 10.72
C ARG A 36 -3.66 -5.35 9.77
N PRO A 37 -4.99 -5.19 9.93
CA PRO A 37 -5.72 -4.19 9.16
C PRO A 37 -5.17 -2.77 9.44
N TRP A 38 -5.44 -1.84 8.54
CA TRP A 38 -5.17 -0.44 8.81
C TRP A 38 -6.05 0.04 9.96
N VAL A 39 -5.43 0.68 10.95
CA VAL A 39 -6.17 1.36 12.01
C VAL A 39 -6.36 2.80 11.55
N VAL A 40 -7.52 3.09 10.98
CA VAL A 40 -7.89 4.42 10.51
C VAL A 40 -8.86 5.04 11.51
N PRO A 41 -8.62 6.28 11.97
CA PRO A 41 -9.54 6.99 12.86
C PRO A 41 -10.95 7.10 12.27
N GLU A 42 -11.97 6.94 13.09
CA GLU A 42 -13.38 6.91 12.63
C GLU A 42 -13.82 8.24 11.98
N GLU A 43 -13.27 9.35 12.46
CA GLU A 43 -13.50 10.68 11.85
C GLU A 43 -12.94 10.77 10.44
N VAL A 44 -11.79 10.11 10.17
CA VAL A 44 -11.17 10.10 8.84
C VAL A 44 -11.96 9.22 7.87
N LYS A 45 -12.49 8.10 8.32
CA LYS A 45 -13.34 7.22 7.50
C LYS A 45 -14.57 7.94 6.95
N LYS A 46 -15.09 8.92 7.70
CA LYS A 46 -16.28 9.70 7.32
C LYS A 46 -15.98 10.80 6.30
N LEU A 47 -14.72 11.13 6.06
CA LEU A 47 -14.34 12.16 5.10
C LEU A 47 -14.82 11.80 3.69
N LYS A 48 -15.37 12.79 3.03
CA LYS A 48 -15.74 12.72 1.62
C LYS A 48 -14.68 13.43 0.80
N ASN A 49 -14.43 12.93 -0.39
CA ASN A 49 -13.48 13.57 -1.30
C ASN A 49 -13.98 14.97 -1.69
N PRO A 50 -13.25 16.05 -1.35
CA PRO A 50 -13.66 17.40 -1.71
C PRO A 50 -13.33 17.75 -3.17
N VAL A 51 -12.47 16.96 -3.83
CA VAL A 51 -11.99 17.24 -5.18
C VAL A 51 -12.97 16.69 -6.21
N VAL A 52 -13.38 17.55 -7.15
CA VAL A 52 -14.30 17.17 -8.23
C VAL A 52 -13.54 16.40 -9.32
N PRO A 53 -14.08 15.29 -9.83
CA PRO A 53 -13.45 14.52 -10.91
C PRO A 53 -13.58 15.28 -12.25
N THR A 54 -12.55 16.04 -12.60
CA THR A 54 -12.40 16.69 -13.91
C THR A 54 -11.31 16.00 -14.71
N GLU A 55 -11.26 16.25 -16.02
CA GLU A 55 -10.17 15.73 -16.87
C GLU A 55 -8.80 16.19 -16.39
N SER A 56 -8.67 17.46 -16.02
CA SER A 56 -7.41 18.03 -15.50
C SER A 56 -6.98 17.39 -14.18
N THR A 57 -7.92 17.21 -13.25
CA THR A 57 -7.65 16.56 -11.96
C THR A 57 -7.17 15.12 -12.15
N LEU A 58 -7.86 14.34 -12.99
CA LEU A 58 -7.51 12.94 -13.24
C LEU A 58 -6.20 12.81 -14.02
N LYS A 59 -5.93 13.73 -14.97
CA LYS A 59 -4.65 13.77 -15.69
C LYS A 59 -3.49 14.06 -14.74
N ALA A 60 -3.61 15.05 -13.87
CA ALA A 60 -2.62 15.38 -12.86
C ALA A 60 -2.38 14.21 -11.89
N ALA A 61 -3.46 13.61 -11.37
CA ALA A 61 -3.38 12.44 -10.49
C ALA A 61 -2.74 11.24 -11.18
N SER A 62 -3.03 11.02 -12.48
CA SER A 62 -2.43 9.93 -13.26
C SER A 62 -0.91 10.12 -13.42
N GLY A 63 -0.43 11.35 -13.67
CA GLY A 63 1.02 11.66 -13.70
C GLY A 63 1.68 11.31 -12.38
N ILE A 64 1.15 11.81 -11.27
CA ILE A 64 1.67 11.51 -9.92
C ILE A 64 1.65 10.00 -9.64
N TYR A 65 0.58 9.31 -10.03
CA TYR A 65 0.48 7.87 -9.83
C TYR A 65 1.55 7.10 -10.59
N MET A 66 1.81 7.45 -11.84
CA MET A 66 2.86 6.82 -12.65
C MET A 66 4.24 6.98 -12.02
N ASP A 67 4.54 8.17 -11.52
CA ASP A 67 5.84 8.49 -10.93
C ASP A 67 6.06 7.85 -9.57
N GLU A 68 5.03 7.85 -8.71
CA GLU A 68 5.18 7.54 -7.30
C GLU A 68 4.59 6.18 -6.88
N CYS A 69 3.59 5.66 -7.59
CA CYS A 69 2.79 4.52 -7.15
C CYS A 69 2.94 3.30 -8.05
N ALA A 70 3.02 3.51 -9.38
CA ALA A 70 2.96 2.45 -10.38
C ALA A 70 4.12 1.43 -10.25
N GLN A 71 5.27 1.83 -9.73
CA GLN A 71 6.40 0.92 -9.51
C GLN A 71 6.06 -0.25 -8.59
N CYS A 72 5.12 -0.05 -7.65
CA CYS A 72 4.64 -1.09 -6.76
C CYS A 72 3.23 -1.57 -7.15
N HIS A 73 2.28 -0.63 -7.34
CA HIS A 73 0.89 -0.97 -7.62
C HIS A 73 0.60 -1.34 -9.06
N GLY A 74 1.58 -1.20 -9.97
CA GLY A 74 1.39 -1.42 -11.41
C GLY A 74 0.65 -0.26 -12.09
N GLU A 75 0.88 -0.07 -13.39
CA GLU A 75 0.28 1.02 -14.17
C GLU A 75 -1.26 0.97 -14.18
N ARG A 76 -1.82 -0.23 -14.03
CA ARG A 76 -3.27 -0.47 -14.01
C ARG A 76 -3.82 -0.73 -12.62
N GLY A 77 -3.00 -0.58 -11.58
CA GLY A 77 -3.42 -0.76 -10.19
C GLY A 77 -3.56 -2.21 -9.72
N LYS A 78 -3.03 -3.20 -10.45
CA LYS A 78 -3.17 -4.63 -10.13
C LYS A 78 -2.24 -5.14 -9.02
N GLY A 79 -1.40 -4.29 -8.46
CA GLY A 79 -0.38 -4.72 -7.50
C GLY A 79 0.80 -5.46 -8.16
N ASP A 80 0.92 -5.39 -9.49
CA ASP A 80 1.87 -6.11 -10.33
C ASP A 80 3.04 -5.25 -10.83
N GLY A 81 3.31 -4.14 -10.17
CA GLY A 81 4.41 -3.25 -10.53
C GLY A 81 5.78 -3.94 -10.45
N PRO A 82 6.80 -3.43 -11.17
CA PRO A 82 8.12 -4.07 -11.24
C PRO A 82 8.79 -4.27 -9.87
N LYS A 83 8.46 -3.45 -8.88
CA LYS A 83 8.95 -3.59 -7.50
C LYS A 83 8.01 -4.37 -6.58
N ALA A 84 6.85 -4.82 -7.04
CA ALA A 84 5.86 -5.50 -6.20
C ALA A 84 6.43 -6.71 -5.46
N ARG A 85 7.24 -7.52 -6.15
CA ARG A 85 7.84 -8.74 -5.60
C ARG A 85 8.89 -8.49 -4.50
N LEU A 86 9.37 -7.26 -4.37
CA LEU A 86 10.35 -6.87 -3.35
C LEU A 86 9.69 -6.52 -2.01
N HIS A 87 8.36 -6.47 -1.99
CA HIS A 87 7.61 -5.98 -0.83
C HIS A 87 6.73 -7.07 -0.23
N PHE A 88 6.70 -7.08 1.10
CA PHE A 88 5.79 -7.90 1.86
C PHE A 88 5.16 -7.06 3.00
N PRO A 89 3.83 -7.02 3.13
CA PRO A 89 2.86 -7.65 2.24
C PRO A 89 2.92 -7.09 0.81
N ALA A 90 2.43 -7.87 -0.15
CA ALA A 90 2.37 -7.43 -1.54
C ALA A 90 1.47 -6.18 -1.68
N PRO A 91 1.75 -5.30 -2.67
CA PRO A 91 0.88 -4.18 -2.96
C PRO A 91 -0.55 -4.64 -3.27
N ALA A 92 -1.53 -3.89 -2.77
CA ALA A 92 -2.93 -4.21 -2.99
C ALA A 92 -3.30 -4.15 -4.49
N ASP A 93 -4.16 -5.07 -4.92
CA ASP A 93 -4.88 -4.96 -6.19
C ASP A 93 -6.01 -3.92 -6.02
N LEU A 94 -5.82 -2.76 -6.65
CA LEU A 94 -6.76 -1.63 -6.64
C LEU A 94 -7.90 -1.81 -7.67
N THR A 95 -7.84 -2.86 -8.48
CA THR A 95 -8.88 -3.19 -9.46
C THR A 95 -9.95 -4.12 -8.89
N ASP A 96 -9.70 -4.70 -7.73
CA ASP A 96 -10.65 -5.57 -7.03
C ASP A 96 -11.81 -4.72 -6.48
N ALA A 97 -12.93 -4.70 -7.20
CA ALA A 97 -14.12 -3.94 -6.83
C ALA A 97 -14.71 -4.39 -5.48
N HIS A 98 -14.67 -5.69 -5.16
CA HIS A 98 -15.17 -6.18 -3.87
C HIS A 98 -14.38 -5.57 -2.71
N ARG A 99 -13.06 -5.63 -2.78
CA ARG A 99 -12.18 -5.04 -1.77
C ARG A 99 -12.31 -3.53 -1.70
N MET A 100 -12.31 -2.86 -2.85
CA MET A 100 -12.34 -1.40 -2.91
C MET A 100 -13.66 -0.81 -2.42
N ASN A 101 -14.77 -1.53 -2.53
CA ASN A 101 -16.07 -1.10 -1.99
C ASN A 101 -16.15 -1.19 -0.45
N LEU A 102 -15.27 -1.96 0.18
CA LEU A 102 -15.20 -2.05 1.65
C LEU A 102 -14.39 -0.92 2.29
N VAL A 103 -13.66 -0.14 1.49
CA VAL A 103 -12.76 0.94 1.96
C VAL A 103 -13.36 2.29 1.57
N THR A 104 -13.46 3.22 2.51
CA THR A 104 -13.97 4.58 2.23
C THR A 104 -12.92 5.46 1.56
N ASP A 105 -13.34 6.59 0.97
CA ASP A 105 -12.41 7.56 0.37
C ASP A 105 -11.46 8.14 1.42
N GLY A 106 -11.96 8.40 2.63
CA GLY A 106 -11.14 8.86 3.75
C GLY A 106 -10.08 7.83 4.16
N GLU A 107 -10.41 6.53 4.11
CA GLU A 107 -9.43 5.46 4.38
C GLU A 107 -8.35 5.39 3.31
N ILE A 108 -8.70 5.51 2.03
CA ILE A 108 -7.72 5.56 0.93
C ILE A 108 -6.82 6.80 1.08
N PHE A 109 -7.43 7.96 1.37
CA PHE A 109 -6.69 9.20 1.62
C PHE A 109 -5.71 9.07 2.79
N TYR A 110 -6.14 8.45 3.88
CA TYR A 110 -5.30 8.19 5.05
C TYR A 110 -4.13 7.26 4.70
N GLN A 111 -4.40 6.17 3.98
CA GLN A 111 -3.38 5.21 3.58
C GLN A 111 -2.31 5.87 2.69
N ILE A 112 -2.71 6.72 1.74
CA ILE A 112 -1.79 7.51 0.91
C ILE A 112 -1.00 8.50 1.77
N SER A 113 -1.69 9.19 2.69
CA SER A 113 -1.09 10.23 3.51
C SER A 113 -0.06 9.68 4.48
N GLU A 114 -0.44 8.73 5.30
CA GLU A 114 0.40 8.23 6.39
C GLU A 114 1.39 7.17 5.94
N GLY A 115 1.03 6.38 4.94
CA GLY A 115 1.82 5.22 4.52
C GLY A 115 1.91 4.17 5.64
N ARG A 116 2.36 2.99 5.28
CA ARG A 116 2.75 1.93 6.22
C ARG A 116 3.73 1.03 5.51
N LYS A 117 4.94 0.91 6.06
CA LYS A 117 5.99 0.07 5.44
C LYS A 117 5.42 -1.25 4.89
N PRO A 118 5.70 -1.59 3.64
CA PRO A 118 6.66 -0.95 2.73
C PRO A 118 6.14 0.30 1.98
N MET A 119 4.85 0.64 2.04
CA MET A 119 4.29 1.83 1.39
C MET A 119 4.77 3.11 2.10
N PRO A 120 5.40 4.07 1.39
CA PRO A 120 5.85 5.32 1.98
C PRO A 120 4.69 6.27 2.31
N SER A 121 4.93 7.23 3.21
CA SER A 121 4.03 8.36 3.46
C SER A 121 4.19 9.42 2.38
N PHE A 122 3.08 9.94 1.88
CA PHE A 122 3.05 11.03 0.91
C PHE A 122 2.60 12.37 1.52
N LYS A 123 2.29 12.43 2.81
CA LYS A 123 1.78 13.62 3.50
C LYS A 123 2.67 14.86 3.34
N LYS A 124 4.00 14.66 3.33
CA LYS A 124 4.97 15.76 3.18
C LYS A 124 5.41 16.01 1.74
N ARG A 125 5.10 15.08 0.83
CA ARG A 125 5.57 15.12 -0.57
C ARG A 125 4.50 15.63 -1.53
N LEU A 126 3.24 15.41 -1.21
CA LEU A 126 2.09 15.78 -2.02
C LEU A 126 1.17 16.71 -1.23
N THR A 127 0.59 17.68 -1.92
CA THR A 127 -0.45 18.54 -1.35
C THR A 127 -1.70 17.73 -1.00
N GLU A 128 -2.58 18.29 -0.21
CA GLU A 128 -3.83 17.63 0.15
C GLU A 128 -4.69 17.34 -1.08
N ASP A 129 -4.85 18.32 -1.97
CA ASP A 129 -5.61 18.17 -3.22
C ASP A 129 -5.01 17.10 -4.15
N GLN A 130 -3.68 17.00 -4.23
CA GLN A 130 -3.02 15.94 -5.01
C GLN A 130 -3.33 14.55 -4.44
N ARG A 131 -3.33 14.39 -3.12
CA ARG A 131 -3.68 13.12 -2.47
C ARG A 131 -5.16 12.77 -2.67
N TRP A 132 -6.07 13.75 -2.58
CA TRP A 132 -7.48 13.55 -2.91
C TRP A 132 -7.71 13.25 -4.38
N GLY A 133 -6.95 13.89 -5.28
CA GLY A 133 -6.95 13.54 -6.70
C GLY A 133 -6.53 12.08 -6.95
N LEU A 134 -5.52 11.60 -6.21
CA LEU A 134 -5.12 10.17 -6.25
C LEU A 134 -6.24 9.24 -5.77
N VAL A 135 -7.05 9.64 -4.78
CA VAL A 135 -8.23 8.85 -4.36
C VAL A 135 -9.21 8.66 -5.51
N LEU A 136 -9.50 9.74 -6.28
CA LEU A 136 -10.35 9.63 -7.48
C LEU A 136 -9.79 8.66 -8.51
N LEU A 137 -8.49 8.75 -8.77
CA LEU A 137 -7.83 7.85 -9.71
C LEU A 137 -7.87 6.40 -9.24
N VAL A 138 -7.56 6.14 -7.97
CA VAL A 138 -7.60 4.80 -7.36
C VAL A 138 -9.00 4.20 -7.47
N ARG A 139 -10.05 4.97 -7.21
CA ARG A 139 -11.44 4.53 -7.42
C ARG A 139 -11.72 4.14 -8.87
N SER A 140 -11.15 4.87 -9.82
CA SER A 140 -11.36 4.60 -11.24
C SER A 140 -10.78 3.27 -11.74
N PHE A 141 -9.90 2.63 -10.97
CA PHE A 141 -9.39 1.31 -11.32
C PHE A 141 -10.41 0.19 -11.09
N SER A 142 -11.25 0.31 -10.06
CA SER A 142 -12.27 -0.68 -9.71
C SER A 142 -13.68 -0.31 -10.17
N THR A 143 -13.95 1.00 -10.36
CA THR A 143 -15.26 1.51 -10.77
C THR A 143 -15.10 2.32 -12.05
N PRO A 144 -15.77 1.95 -13.16
CA PRO A 144 -15.69 2.70 -14.40
C PRO A 144 -16.13 4.15 -14.22
N LEU A 145 -15.36 5.09 -14.77
CA LEU A 145 -15.74 6.49 -14.81
C LEU A 145 -16.98 6.68 -15.69
N GLU A 146 -17.92 7.48 -15.24
CA GLU A 146 -19.23 7.63 -15.89
C GLU A 146 -19.15 8.24 -17.29
N THR A 147 -18.18 9.14 -17.53
CA THR A 147 -18.06 9.82 -18.83
C THR A 147 -16.87 9.29 -19.66
N PRO A 148 -17.02 9.22 -21.00
CA PRO A 148 -15.92 8.86 -21.91
C PRO A 148 -14.71 9.78 -21.80
N THR A 149 -14.96 11.09 -21.54
CA THR A 149 -13.91 12.10 -21.38
C THR A 149 -13.02 11.80 -20.17
N LEU A 150 -13.62 11.48 -19.03
CA LEU A 150 -12.88 11.12 -17.81
C LEU A 150 -12.09 9.83 -17.99
N ARG A 151 -12.65 8.83 -18.69
CA ARG A 151 -11.94 7.60 -19.05
C ARG A 151 -10.70 7.86 -19.91
N LYS A 152 -10.82 8.77 -20.88
CA LYS A 152 -9.71 9.17 -21.77
C LYS A 152 -8.61 9.90 -20.98
N ALA A 153 -8.94 10.76 -20.02
CA ALA A 153 -7.98 11.47 -19.19
C ALA A 153 -7.06 10.52 -18.41
N VAL A 154 -7.64 9.45 -17.83
CA VAL A 154 -6.88 8.40 -17.12
C VAL A 154 -5.99 7.62 -18.10
N ALA A 155 -6.47 7.31 -19.30
CA ALA A 155 -5.71 6.58 -20.30
C ALA A 155 -4.51 7.38 -20.86
N VAL A 156 -4.67 8.69 -21.07
CA VAL A 156 -3.61 9.59 -21.57
C VAL A 156 -2.49 9.74 -20.54
N GLY A 157 -2.81 9.85 -19.24
CA GLY A 157 -1.81 9.89 -18.18
C GLY A 157 -0.94 8.63 -18.13
N LYS A 158 -1.48 7.47 -18.53
CA LYS A 158 -0.73 6.20 -18.65
C LYS A 158 0.23 6.15 -19.83
N ALA A 159 -0.04 6.89 -20.90
CA ALA A 159 0.79 6.90 -22.10
C ALA A 159 2.00 7.86 -21.98
N GLN A 160 1.97 8.77 -21.02
CA GLN A 160 3.06 9.72 -20.73
C GLN A 160 3.88 9.19 -19.54
N GLY A 161 4.56 8.07 -19.72
CA GLY A 161 5.52 7.54 -18.74
C GLY A 161 6.69 8.51 -18.51
N PRO A 162 7.45 8.37 -17.41
CA PRO A 162 8.55 9.27 -17.10
C PRO A 162 9.60 9.22 -18.19
N GLY A 163 9.78 10.31 -18.90
CA GLY A 163 10.94 10.41 -19.80
C GLY A 163 10.73 10.99 -21.19
N THR A 164 9.81 11.91 -21.41
CA THR A 164 9.88 12.76 -22.62
C THR A 164 9.59 14.21 -22.24
N ASN A 165 10.58 14.83 -21.63
CA ASN A 165 10.70 16.28 -21.69
C ASN A 165 11.70 16.59 -22.82
N PRO A 166 11.37 17.45 -23.79
CA PRO A 166 12.30 17.89 -24.84
C PRO A 166 13.45 18.72 -24.29
#